data_01c278e908dd6bd80d1e32b301c185dd
#
_entry.id   01c278e908dd6bd80d1e32b301c185dd
#
_cell.length_a   1.000
_cell.length_b   1.000
_cell.length_c   1.000
_cell.angle_alpha   90.00
_cell.angle_beta   90.00
_cell.angle_gamma   90.00
#
_symmetry.space_group_name_H-M   'P 1'
#
loop_
_entity.id
_entity.type
_entity.pdbx_description
1 polymer ?
#
loop_
_entity_poly.entity_id
_entity_poly.type
_entity_poly.pdbx_seq_one_letter_code
_entity_poly.pdbx_strand_id
1 'polypeptide(L)'
;MTTLPSPLTGNPELRLSMIFTGIGDEAAGAIEGQIQATRQLNWKHLEMRGVEVPGYPKGNLHDIPDAAFDLAVRQLESAGVGVYCFGSTIMNWSRRVQDPFDATLAEVKRAIPRMVRLGAKYVRIMSFKPGDEEFRIPAEVFRRVKEVTDRFLDAGLQPVHENCMNYGGMSWQHALDLLDKCPGLKWVFDTANPIFNPDRSRPKPWPRQDPWEFWVHLRDHVVHLHIKDATWNPARNDADYNWPGEGQGRVRDVLRDALARGYDAALSIEPHMVTVFHDAQAKAANNDALMENYLQYGRRLEKMAAELRGRQQKDTGT
;
A
#
# COMPACT_ATOMS: atom_id res chain seq x y z
N MET A 1 45.21 14.99 -20.47
CA MET A 1 44.67 15.45 -19.15
C MET A 1 43.22 15.80 -19.35
N THR A 2 42.34 14.84 -19.08
CA THR A 2 40.91 14.99 -19.20
C THR A 2 40.34 15.32 -17.80
N THR A 3 39.86 16.51 -17.65
CA THR A 3 39.23 17.00 -16.40
C THR A 3 37.89 16.29 -16.16
N LEU A 4 37.73 15.62 -15.03
CA LEU A 4 36.48 15.07 -14.54
C LEU A 4 35.51 16.24 -14.23
N PRO A 5 34.23 16.12 -14.54
CA PRO A 5 33.26 17.14 -14.16
C PRO A 5 33.06 17.16 -12.65
N SER A 6 33.01 18.36 -12.08
CA SER A 6 32.70 18.64 -10.68
C SER A 6 31.35 18.07 -10.27
N PRO A 7 31.19 17.65 -9.01
CA PRO A 7 29.89 17.22 -8.50
C PRO A 7 28.91 18.39 -8.52
N LEU A 8 27.73 18.14 -9.09
CA LEU A 8 26.61 19.06 -9.11
C LEU A 8 26.23 19.43 -7.66
N THR A 9 26.52 20.65 -7.27
CA THR A 9 26.02 21.29 -6.06
C THR A 9 24.50 21.49 -6.23
N GLY A 10 23.72 20.51 -5.83
CA GLY A 10 22.26 20.58 -5.81
C GLY A 10 21.79 21.70 -4.88
N ASN A 11 20.92 22.55 -5.39
CA ASN A 11 20.25 23.61 -4.65
C ASN A 11 19.57 23.04 -3.38
N PRO A 12 19.90 23.49 -2.16
CA PRO A 12 19.33 22.94 -0.93
C PRO A 12 17.82 23.21 -0.75
N GLU A 13 17.20 24.01 -1.61
CA GLU A 13 15.75 24.28 -1.57
C GLU A 13 14.88 23.24 -2.31
N LEU A 14 15.47 22.34 -3.09
CA LEU A 14 14.78 21.17 -3.65
C LEU A 14 14.74 20.00 -2.65
N ARG A 15 14.42 20.26 -1.39
CA ARG A 15 14.14 19.22 -0.43
C ARG A 15 12.72 18.70 -0.69
N LEU A 16 12.68 17.60 -1.42
CA LEU A 16 11.51 16.77 -1.70
C LEU A 16 10.60 16.70 -0.47
N SER A 17 9.40 17.26 -0.60
CA SER A 17 8.38 17.17 0.45
C SER A 17 7.82 15.76 0.42
N MET A 18 8.11 14.97 1.47
CA MET A 18 7.47 13.66 1.66
C MET A 18 5.96 13.80 1.54
N ILE A 19 5.35 12.95 0.75
CA ILE A 19 3.90 12.91 0.60
C ILE A 19 3.32 12.03 1.69
N PHE A 20 2.39 12.58 2.47
CA PHE A 20 1.58 11.80 3.38
C PHE A 20 0.22 11.53 2.74
N THR A 21 -0.23 10.30 2.88
CA THR A 21 -1.53 9.83 2.39
C THR A 21 -2.02 8.69 3.29
N GLY A 22 -3.17 8.14 2.98
CA GLY A 22 -3.67 6.97 3.69
C GLY A 22 -4.84 6.32 2.97
N ILE A 23 -5.10 5.08 3.31
CA ILE A 23 -6.21 4.31 2.74
C ILE A 23 -7.52 4.88 3.31
N GLY A 24 -8.29 5.54 2.45
CA GLY A 24 -9.42 6.39 2.86
C GLY A 24 -10.52 5.65 3.60
N ASP A 25 -10.82 4.40 3.27
CA ASP A 25 -11.86 3.61 3.93
C ASP A 25 -11.50 3.17 5.38
N GLU A 26 -10.28 3.43 5.82
CA GLU A 26 -9.86 3.34 7.23
C GLU A 26 -10.41 4.52 8.06
N ALA A 27 -10.68 5.66 7.44
CA ALA A 27 -11.25 6.83 8.10
C ALA A 27 -12.79 6.83 8.04
N ALA A 28 -13.36 6.45 6.91
CA ALA A 28 -14.81 6.41 6.71
C ALA A 28 -15.17 5.57 5.47
N GLY A 29 -16.35 4.92 5.50
CA GLY A 29 -16.88 4.26 4.29
C GLY A 29 -17.30 5.26 3.22
N ALA A 30 -17.95 6.36 3.61
CA ALA A 30 -18.44 7.41 2.72
C ALA A 30 -17.28 8.28 2.19
N ILE A 31 -17.36 8.64 0.90
CA ILE A 31 -16.33 9.45 0.22
C ILE A 31 -16.12 10.82 0.89
N GLU A 32 -17.20 11.45 1.36
CA GLU A 32 -17.11 12.74 2.06
C GLU A 32 -16.25 12.64 3.33
N GLY A 33 -16.39 11.55 4.08
CA GLY A 33 -15.58 11.28 5.27
C GLY A 33 -14.11 11.04 4.92
N GLN A 34 -13.82 10.30 3.84
CA GLN A 34 -12.47 10.07 3.35
C GLN A 34 -11.78 11.38 2.95
N ILE A 35 -12.49 12.23 2.21
CA ILE A 35 -12.03 13.57 1.82
C ILE A 35 -11.82 14.45 3.07
N GLN A 36 -12.77 14.42 4.01
CA GLN A 36 -12.68 15.18 5.25
C GLN A 36 -11.44 14.82 6.07
N ALA A 37 -11.17 13.52 6.26
CA ALA A 37 -9.99 13.02 6.96
C ALA A 37 -8.69 13.53 6.32
N THR A 38 -8.57 13.41 5.00
CA THR A 38 -7.44 13.88 4.22
C THR A 38 -7.20 15.39 4.43
N ARG A 39 -8.27 16.19 4.38
CA ARG A 39 -8.19 17.64 4.58
C ARG A 39 -7.86 18.05 6.03
N GLN A 40 -8.38 17.31 7.01
CA GLN A 40 -8.07 17.58 8.43
C GLN A 40 -6.61 17.31 8.79
N LEU A 41 -5.94 16.44 8.03
CA LEU A 41 -4.49 16.21 8.12
C LEU A 41 -3.68 17.19 7.25
N ASN A 42 -4.32 18.12 6.55
CA ASN A 42 -3.71 19.00 5.54
C ASN A 42 -3.02 18.23 4.39
N TRP A 43 -3.40 16.99 4.16
CA TRP A 43 -2.90 16.18 3.06
C TRP A 43 -3.60 16.55 1.74
N LYS A 44 -2.92 16.28 0.64
CA LYS A 44 -3.41 16.59 -0.72
C LYS A 44 -3.84 15.35 -1.49
N HIS A 45 -3.51 14.18 -0.99
CA HIS A 45 -3.78 12.91 -1.66
C HIS A 45 -4.32 11.90 -0.64
N LEU A 46 -5.13 10.99 -1.16
CA LEU A 46 -5.55 9.78 -0.45
C LEU A 46 -5.26 8.54 -1.31
N GLU A 47 -5.25 7.39 -0.71
CA GLU A 47 -5.30 6.11 -1.38
C GLU A 47 -6.73 5.57 -1.31
N MET A 48 -7.34 5.29 -2.48
CA MET A 48 -8.72 4.83 -2.53
C MET A 48 -8.82 3.33 -2.77
N ARG A 49 -9.46 2.63 -1.82
CA ARG A 49 -9.78 1.21 -1.90
C ARG A 49 -11.29 1.03 -2.01
N GLY A 50 -11.98 0.94 -0.89
CA GLY A 50 -13.44 0.89 -0.82
C GLY A 50 -14.05 2.28 -0.69
N VAL A 51 -15.19 2.50 -1.33
CA VAL A 51 -15.89 3.78 -1.27
C VAL A 51 -17.41 3.60 -1.33
N GLU A 52 -18.11 4.37 -0.51
CA GLU A 52 -19.55 4.55 -0.56
C GLU A 52 -19.84 5.97 -1.08
N VAL A 53 -20.56 6.03 -2.19
CA VAL A 53 -20.97 7.29 -2.82
C VAL A 53 -22.47 7.46 -2.60
N PRO A 54 -22.98 8.65 -2.22
CA PRO A 54 -24.40 8.85 -1.94
C PRO A 54 -25.32 8.35 -3.07
N GLY A 55 -26.30 7.53 -2.69
CA GLY A 55 -27.27 6.93 -3.61
C GLY A 55 -26.79 5.67 -4.35
N TYR A 56 -25.58 5.19 -4.02
CA TYR A 56 -25.00 3.99 -4.66
C TYR A 56 -24.48 3.00 -3.62
N PRO A 57 -24.43 1.69 -3.94
CA PRO A 57 -23.87 0.70 -3.04
C PRO A 57 -22.36 0.91 -2.86
N LYS A 58 -21.85 0.59 -1.68
CA LYS A 58 -20.42 0.54 -1.41
C LYS A 58 -19.72 -0.46 -2.33
N GLY A 59 -18.56 -0.11 -2.84
CA GLY A 59 -17.76 -0.97 -3.69
C GLY A 59 -16.32 -0.48 -3.83
N ASN A 60 -15.52 -1.25 -4.55
CA ASN A 60 -14.20 -0.77 -4.96
C ASN A 60 -14.33 0.29 -6.05
N LEU A 61 -13.40 1.22 -6.07
CA LEU A 61 -13.42 2.35 -7.01
C LEU A 61 -13.49 1.90 -8.49
N HIS A 62 -12.94 0.74 -8.84
CA HIS A 62 -13.05 0.18 -10.20
C HIS A 62 -14.35 -0.58 -10.48
N ASP A 63 -15.16 -0.88 -9.45
CA ASP A 63 -16.40 -1.67 -9.59
C ASP A 63 -17.69 -0.89 -9.35
N ILE A 64 -17.64 0.28 -8.69
CA ILE A 64 -18.81 1.13 -8.50
C ILE A 64 -19.39 1.54 -9.87
N PRO A 65 -20.72 1.81 -9.98
CA PRO A 65 -21.33 2.27 -11.22
C PRO A 65 -20.66 3.54 -11.77
N ASP A 66 -20.67 3.75 -13.09
CA ASP A 66 -20.03 4.91 -13.72
C ASP A 66 -20.57 6.23 -13.18
N ALA A 67 -21.87 6.34 -12.94
CA ALA A 67 -22.47 7.53 -12.35
C ALA A 67 -21.97 7.80 -10.91
N ALA A 68 -21.72 6.75 -10.11
CA ALA A 68 -21.11 6.86 -8.80
C ALA A 68 -19.65 7.31 -8.91
N PHE A 69 -18.92 6.74 -9.87
CA PHE A 69 -17.53 7.14 -10.13
C PHE A 69 -17.44 8.61 -10.56
N ASP A 70 -18.33 9.06 -11.46
CA ASP A 70 -18.41 10.45 -11.88
C ASP A 70 -18.68 11.41 -10.72
N LEU A 71 -19.54 11.02 -9.78
CA LEU A 71 -19.81 11.80 -8.59
C LEU A 71 -18.59 11.85 -7.66
N ALA A 72 -17.92 10.71 -7.46
CA ALA A 72 -16.70 10.63 -6.67
C ALA A 72 -15.59 11.55 -7.22
N VAL A 73 -15.38 11.54 -8.54
CA VAL A 73 -14.41 12.43 -9.19
C VAL A 73 -14.75 13.90 -8.95
N ARG A 74 -16.01 14.32 -9.15
CA ARG A 74 -16.42 15.71 -8.88
C ARG A 74 -16.20 16.13 -7.43
N GLN A 75 -16.46 15.24 -6.46
CA GLN A 75 -16.24 15.54 -5.04
C GLN A 75 -14.75 15.70 -4.72
N LEU A 76 -13.89 14.83 -5.25
CA LEU A 76 -12.44 14.91 -5.11
C LEU A 76 -11.88 16.20 -5.72
N GLU A 77 -12.27 16.52 -6.94
CA GLU A 77 -11.88 17.74 -7.66
C GLU A 77 -12.31 19.01 -6.90
N SER A 78 -13.59 19.07 -6.47
CA SER A 78 -14.11 20.19 -5.67
C SER A 78 -13.40 20.39 -4.35
N ALA A 79 -12.91 19.31 -3.73
CA ALA A 79 -12.16 19.35 -2.50
C ALA A 79 -10.66 19.64 -2.68
N GLY A 80 -10.15 19.59 -3.91
CA GLY A 80 -8.73 19.69 -4.21
C GLY A 80 -7.92 18.50 -3.65
N VAL A 81 -8.52 17.30 -3.60
CA VAL A 81 -7.88 16.07 -3.12
C VAL A 81 -7.64 15.13 -4.29
N GLY A 82 -6.40 14.71 -4.50
CA GLY A 82 -6.01 13.75 -5.52
C GLY A 82 -6.00 12.31 -5.02
N VAL A 83 -5.99 11.35 -5.94
CA VAL A 83 -5.79 9.92 -5.63
C VAL A 83 -4.35 9.54 -5.96
N TYR A 84 -3.56 9.23 -4.94
CA TYR A 84 -2.16 8.85 -5.13
C TYR A 84 -2.00 7.41 -5.60
N CYS A 85 -2.67 6.50 -4.93
CA CYS A 85 -2.69 5.09 -5.28
C CYS A 85 -4.14 4.58 -5.37
N PHE A 86 -4.38 3.79 -6.40
CA PHE A 86 -5.65 3.12 -6.62
C PHE A 86 -5.60 1.74 -5.98
N GLY A 87 -6.13 1.61 -4.77
CA GLY A 87 -6.12 0.40 -3.96
C GLY A 87 -7.09 -0.66 -4.48
N SER A 88 -6.79 -1.24 -5.65
CA SER A 88 -7.69 -2.21 -6.27
C SER A 88 -7.72 -3.56 -5.54
N THR A 89 -8.79 -4.32 -5.79
CA THR A 89 -8.90 -5.73 -5.35
C THR A 89 -8.54 -6.72 -6.47
N ILE A 90 -7.89 -6.25 -7.53
CA ILE A 90 -7.48 -7.08 -8.66
C ILE A 90 -6.52 -8.17 -8.18
N MET A 91 -6.90 -9.42 -8.38
CA MET A 91 -6.16 -10.63 -7.95
C MET A 91 -5.84 -10.66 -6.44
N ASN A 92 -6.71 -10.08 -5.58
CA ASN A 92 -6.48 -10.05 -4.14
C ASN A 92 -6.62 -11.44 -3.49
N TRP A 93 -6.37 -11.49 -2.19
CA TRP A 93 -6.45 -12.69 -1.35
C TRP A 93 -7.85 -13.35 -1.26
N SER A 94 -8.91 -12.72 -1.76
CA SER A 94 -10.24 -13.33 -1.88
C SER A 94 -10.39 -14.14 -3.18
N ARG A 95 -9.46 -14.02 -4.10
CA ARG A 95 -9.44 -14.69 -5.41
C ARG A 95 -8.42 -15.83 -5.44
N ARG A 96 -8.72 -16.86 -6.20
CA ARG A 96 -7.77 -17.96 -6.45
C ARG A 96 -7.32 -17.96 -7.90
N VAL A 97 -6.14 -18.50 -8.15
CA VAL A 97 -5.61 -18.61 -9.51
C VAL A 97 -6.43 -19.54 -10.42
N GLN A 98 -7.26 -20.41 -9.86
CA GLN A 98 -8.18 -21.28 -10.59
C GLN A 98 -9.45 -20.55 -11.04
N ASP A 99 -9.76 -19.36 -10.50
CA ASP A 99 -10.93 -18.58 -10.90
C ASP A 99 -10.81 -18.14 -12.38
N PRO A 100 -11.94 -17.92 -13.07
CA PRO A 100 -11.92 -17.47 -14.47
C PRO A 100 -11.15 -16.17 -14.62
N PHE A 101 -10.12 -16.18 -15.46
CA PHE A 101 -9.24 -15.00 -15.64
C PHE A 101 -9.93 -13.84 -16.37
N ASP A 102 -10.93 -14.12 -17.19
CA ASP A 102 -11.72 -13.09 -17.89
C ASP A 102 -12.37 -12.09 -16.93
N ALA A 103 -12.76 -12.53 -15.72
CA ALA A 103 -13.28 -11.64 -14.69
C ALA A 103 -12.22 -10.61 -14.25
N THR A 104 -10.98 -11.05 -14.03
CA THR A 104 -9.84 -10.16 -13.71
C THR A 104 -9.56 -9.19 -14.85
N LEU A 105 -9.56 -9.68 -16.11
CA LEU A 105 -9.34 -8.82 -17.27
C LEU A 105 -10.44 -7.78 -17.44
N ALA A 106 -11.68 -8.11 -17.11
CA ALA A 106 -12.79 -7.16 -17.09
C ALA A 106 -12.61 -6.08 -16.00
N GLU A 107 -12.11 -6.44 -14.82
CA GLU A 107 -11.75 -5.49 -13.75
C GLU A 107 -10.65 -4.53 -14.23
N VAL A 108 -9.58 -5.04 -14.84
CA VAL A 108 -8.49 -4.23 -15.41
C VAL A 108 -9.01 -3.27 -16.48
N LYS A 109 -9.86 -3.75 -17.37
CA LYS A 109 -10.47 -2.93 -18.43
C LYS A 109 -11.29 -1.76 -17.88
N ARG A 110 -11.97 -1.94 -16.73
CA ARG A 110 -12.69 -0.85 -16.04
C ARG A 110 -11.77 0.07 -15.27
N ALA A 111 -10.73 -0.47 -14.63
CA ALA A 111 -9.81 0.29 -13.79
C ALA A 111 -8.99 1.32 -14.60
N ILE A 112 -8.45 0.92 -15.75
CA ILE A 112 -7.55 1.74 -16.57
C ILE A 112 -8.12 3.14 -16.87
N PRO A 113 -9.30 3.31 -17.51
CA PRO A 113 -9.82 4.63 -17.83
C PRO A 113 -10.15 5.46 -16.57
N ARG A 114 -10.54 4.81 -15.48
CA ARG A 114 -10.82 5.48 -14.21
C ARG A 114 -9.56 6.03 -13.56
N MET A 115 -8.47 5.27 -13.60
CA MET A 115 -7.17 5.72 -13.10
C MET A 115 -6.61 6.89 -13.91
N VAL A 116 -6.68 6.80 -15.23
CA VAL A 116 -6.27 7.90 -16.14
C VAL A 116 -7.05 9.16 -15.80
N ARG A 117 -8.36 9.06 -15.60
CA ARG A 117 -9.20 10.22 -15.26
C ARG A 117 -8.89 10.81 -13.90
N LEU A 118 -8.51 9.99 -12.91
CA LEU A 118 -8.11 10.44 -11.58
C LEU A 118 -6.66 10.96 -11.51
N GLY A 119 -5.85 10.70 -12.52
CA GLY A 119 -4.42 10.97 -12.48
C GLY A 119 -3.68 10.15 -11.41
N ALA A 120 -4.22 8.97 -11.05
CA ALA A 120 -3.62 8.13 -10.03
C ALA A 120 -2.23 7.65 -10.46
N LYS A 121 -1.23 7.83 -9.59
CA LYS A 121 0.16 7.47 -9.91
C LYS A 121 0.37 5.96 -9.96
N TYR A 122 -0.25 5.23 -9.04
CA TYR A 122 -0.10 3.78 -8.88
C TYR A 122 -1.44 3.07 -8.88
N VAL A 123 -1.43 1.80 -9.32
CA VAL A 123 -2.48 0.84 -9.06
C VAL A 123 -1.91 -0.33 -8.27
N ARG A 124 -2.51 -0.62 -7.11
CA ARG A 124 -2.17 -1.83 -6.38
C ARG A 124 -2.86 -3.03 -7.01
N ILE A 125 -2.07 -4.03 -7.40
CA ILE A 125 -2.52 -5.36 -7.79
C ILE A 125 -1.95 -6.39 -6.82
N MET A 126 -2.50 -7.60 -6.82
CA MET A 126 -2.02 -8.71 -6.00
C MET A 126 -1.72 -9.94 -6.84
N SER A 127 -1.52 -11.09 -6.20
CA SER A 127 -1.14 -12.34 -6.88
C SER A 127 -1.96 -13.54 -6.43
N PHE A 128 -3.24 -13.35 -6.11
CA PHE A 128 -4.16 -14.38 -5.64
C PHE A 128 -3.83 -14.97 -4.26
N LYS A 129 -4.80 -15.67 -3.67
CA LYS A 129 -4.62 -16.40 -2.41
C LYS A 129 -3.92 -17.72 -2.66
N PRO A 130 -2.77 -17.99 -2.00
CA PRO A 130 -2.16 -19.30 -2.04
C PRO A 130 -3.02 -20.36 -1.30
N GLY A 131 -2.92 -21.61 -1.71
CA GLY A 131 -3.46 -22.73 -0.94
C GLY A 131 -2.75 -22.88 0.41
N ASP A 132 -3.40 -23.55 1.36
CA ASP A 132 -2.87 -23.65 2.73
C ASP A 132 -1.53 -24.40 2.81
N GLU A 133 -1.30 -25.35 1.90
CA GLU A 133 -0.08 -26.15 1.82
C GLU A 133 0.93 -25.67 0.75
N GLU A 134 0.55 -24.65 -0.02
CA GLU A 134 1.40 -24.15 -1.10
C GLU A 134 2.57 -23.32 -0.56
N PHE A 135 3.75 -23.60 -1.07
CA PHE A 135 5.00 -22.91 -0.75
C PHE A 135 5.79 -22.50 -2.00
N ARG A 136 5.18 -22.60 -3.17
CA ARG A 136 5.74 -22.16 -4.45
C ARG A 136 4.68 -21.39 -5.22
N ILE A 137 5.12 -20.42 -6.00
CA ILE A 137 4.23 -19.71 -6.91
C ILE A 137 3.98 -20.56 -8.15
N PRO A 138 2.72 -20.92 -8.46
CA PRO A 138 2.40 -21.61 -9.71
C PRO A 138 2.75 -20.79 -10.95
N ALA A 139 3.15 -21.45 -12.04
CA ALA A 139 3.47 -20.76 -13.31
C ALA A 139 2.32 -19.89 -13.83
N GLU A 140 1.07 -20.32 -13.61
CA GLU A 140 -0.12 -19.58 -14.02
C GLU A 140 -0.28 -18.25 -13.26
N VAL A 141 0.17 -18.16 -12.01
CA VAL A 141 0.18 -16.89 -11.25
C VAL A 141 1.12 -15.90 -11.93
N PHE A 142 2.36 -16.31 -12.25
CA PHE A 142 3.31 -15.46 -12.96
C PHE A 142 2.73 -14.97 -14.30
N ARG A 143 2.15 -15.88 -15.09
CA ARG A 143 1.54 -15.54 -16.36
C ARG A 143 0.45 -14.46 -16.22
N ARG A 144 -0.47 -14.64 -15.26
CA ARG A 144 -1.58 -13.71 -15.05
C ARG A 144 -1.13 -12.37 -14.48
N VAL A 145 -0.22 -12.40 -13.49
CA VAL A 145 0.34 -11.15 -12.92
C VAL A 145 1.09 -10.37 -13.96
N LYS A 146 1.90 -11.05 -14.80
CA LYS A 146 2.60 -10.41 -15.91
C LYS A 146 1.63 -9.78 -16.91
N GLU A 147 0.59 -10.52 -17.34
CA GLU A 147 -0.40 -10.01 -18.29
C GLU A 147 -1.12 -8.78 -17.75
N VAL A 148 -1.51 -8.77 -16.48
CA VAL A 148 -2.14 -7.61 -15.84
C VAL A 148 -1.15 -6.45 -15.73
N THR A 149 0.10 -6.72 -15.37
CA THR A 149 1.18 -5.73 -15.33
C THR A 149 1.36 -5.07 -16.69
N ASP A 150 1.52 -5.85 -17.75
CA ASP A 150 1.71 -5.35 -19.11
C ASP A 150 0.55 -4.44 -19.54
N ARG A 151 -0.72 -4.82 -19.27
CA ARG A 151 -1.89 -4.01 -19.61
C ARG A 151 -1.92 -2.64 -18.95
N PHE A 152 -1.48 -2.54 -17.68
CA PHE A 152 -1.37 -1.25 -17.01
C PHE A 152 -0.20 -0.43 -17.56
N LEU A 153 0.94 -1.04 -17.80
CA LEU A 153 2.11 -0.37 -18.40
C LEU A 153 1.80 0.15 -19.81
N ASP A 154 1.12 -0.64 -20.65
CA ASP A 154 0.69 -0.23 -22.00
C ASP A 154 -0.25 0.98 -21.96
N ALA A 155 -0.99 1.16 -20.86
CA ALA A 155 -1.83 2.33 -20.62
C ALA A 155 -1.08 3.51 -19.97
N GLY A 156 0.23 3.42 -19.78
CA GLY A 156 1.05 4.43 -19.12
C GLY A 156 0.87 4.50 -17.61
N LEU A 157 0.33 3.46 -16.98
CA LEU A 157 0.06 3.38 -15.54
C LEU A 157 1.06 2.45 -14.87
N GLN A 158 1.47 2.77 -13.63
CA GLN A 158 2.43 1.96 -12.90
C GLN A 158 1.71 1.00 -11.93
N PRO A 159 1.70 -0.32 -12.21
CA PRO A 159 1.23 -1.29 -11.25
C PRO A 159 2.25 -1.50 -10.13
N VAL A 160 1.75 -1.66 -8.90
CA VAL A 160 2.51 -2.01 -7.72
C VAL A 160 1.91 -3.24 -7.05
N HIS A 161 2.75 -4.10 -6.50
CA HIS A 161 2.33 -5.30 -5.77
C HIS A 161 2.60 -5.13 -4.28
N GLU A 162 1.68 -5.62 -3.45
CA GLU A 162 1.80 -5.54 -1.99
C GLU A 162 2.15 -6.89 -1.36
N ASN A 163 3.00 -6.90 -0.33
CA ASN A 163 3.32 -8.05 0.50
C ASN A 163 2.16 -8.40 1.48
N CYS A 164 1.00 -8.71 0.93
CA CYS A 164 -0.21 -9.08 1.67
C CYS A 164 -0.39 -10.62 1.74
N MET A 165 -1.60 -11.10 2.09
CA MET A 165 -1.96 -12.54 2.14
C MET A 165 -2.15 -13.14 0.74
N ASN A 166 -1.14 -13.02 -0.11
CA ASN A 166 -1.10 -13.47 -1.48
C ASN A 166 0.23 -14.18 -1.77
N TYR A 167 0.43 -14.71 -2.99
CA TYR A 167 1.66 -15.44 -3.31
C TYR A 167 2.93 -14.60 -3.13
N GLY A 168 2.93 -13.31 -3.49
CA GLY A 168 4.07 -12.43 -3.29
C GLY A 168 4.35 -12.11 -1.81
N GLY A 169 3.34 -12.25 -0.94
CA GLY A 169 3.48 -12.06 0.50
C GLY A 169 3.92 -13.31 1.27
N MET A 170 4.15 -14.45 0.59
CA MET A 170 4.58 -15.69 1.25
C MET A 170 6.00 -15.63 1.83
N SER A 171 6.88 -14.80 1.27
CA SER A 171 8.20 -14.41 1.79
C SER A 171 8.84 -13.37 0.88
N TRP A 172 9.95 -12.77 1.30
CA TRP A 172 10.71 -11.87 0.43
C TRP A 172 11.26 -12.56 -0.83
N GLN A 173 11.60 -13.85 -0.76
CA GLN A 173 12.05 -14.64 -1.92
C GLN A 173 10.94 -14.73 -2.99
N HIS A 174 9.70 -15.01 -2.57
CA HIS A 174 8.55 -15.07 -3.47
C HIS A 174 8.23 -13.69 -4.07
N ALA A 175 8.44 -12.61 -3.31
CA ALA A 175 8.30 -11.25 -3.83
C ALA A 175 9.34 -10.96 -4.93
N LEU A 176 10.60 -11.33 -4.72
CA LEU A 176 11.65 -11.20 -5.73
C LEU A 176 11.39 -12.07 -6.97
N ASP A 177 10.87 -13.30 -6.78
CA ASP A 177 10.47 -14.18 -7.90
C ASP A 177 9.38 -13.51 -8.76
N LEU A 178 8.40 -12.85 -8.14
CA LEU A 178 7.37 -12.11 -8.88
C LEU A 178 7.96 -10.94 -9.65
N LEU A 179 8.85 -10.17 -9.05
CA LEU A 179 9.51 -9.02 -9.69
C LEU A 179 10.38 -9.47 -10.87
N ASP A 180 11.11 -10.60 -10.74
CA ASP A 180 11.90 -11.17 -11.82
C ASP A 180 11.04 -11.62 -13.00
N LYS A 181 9.91 -12.32 -12.72
CA LYS A 181 9.03 -12.87 -13.76
C LYS A 181 8.03 -11.87 -14.34
N CYS A 182 7.82 -10.72 -13.66
CA CYS A 182 6.88 -9.68 -14.09
C CYS A 182 7.63 -8.34 -14.25
N PRO A 183 8.48 -8.18 -15.28
CA PRO A 183 9.23 -6.95 -15.52
C PRO A 183 8.32 -5.74 -15.57
N GLY A 184 8.73 -4.63 -14.94
CA GLY A 184 7.97 -3.39 -14.84
C GLY A 184 7.01 -3.31 -13.65
N LEU A 185 6.72 -4.43 -12.98
CA LEU A 185 6.05 -4.43 -11.69
C LEU A 185 6.95 -3.76 -10.64
N LYS A 186 6.36 -2.92 -9.77
CA LYS A 186 7.03 -2.32 -8.63
C LYS A 186 6.40 -2.79 -7.34
N TRP A 187 6.95 -2.36 -6.20
CA TRP A 187 6.50 -2.85 -4.90
C TRP A 187 5.95 -1.73 -4.02
N VAL A 188 4.81 -2.02 -3.38
CA VAL A 188 4.36 -1.32 -2.19
C VAL A 188 4.67 -2.20 -0.98
N PHE A 189 5.46 -1.68 -0.04
CA PHE A 189 5.84 -2.43 1.14
C PHE A 189 4.95 -2.03 2.32
N ASP A 190 4.21 -3.01 2.84
CA ASP A 190 3.47 -2.88 4.08
C ASP A 190 4.33 -3.39 5.25
N THR A 191 4.48 -2.55 6.26
CA THR A 191 5.39 -2.80 7.38
C THR A 191 4.88 -3.85 8.36
N ALA A 192 3.56 -4.11 8.45
CA ALA A 192 3.00 -5.07 9.40
C ALA A 192 2.63 -6.43 8.78
N ASN A 193 2.35 -6.48 7.47
CA ASN A 193 1.92 -7.72 6.84
C ASN A 193 2.88 -8.91 7.08
N PRO A 194 4.22 -8.75 7.15
CA PRO A 194 5.12 -9.84 7.49
C PRO A 194 4.89 -10.45 8.88
N ILE A 195 4.36 -9.69 9.84
CA ILE A 195 4.18 -10.13 11.24
C ILE A 195 3.19 -11.30 11.32
N PHE A 196 2.10 -11.27 10.54
CA PHE A 196 1.08 -12.31 10.56
C PHE A 196 1.17 -13.29 9.38
N ASN A 197 1.95 -12.99 8.34
CA ASN A 197 2.18 -13.92 7.25
C ASN A 197 3.27 -14.95 7.61
N PRO A 198 3.02 -16.26 7.42
CA PRO A 198 4.05 -17.27 7.60
C PRO A 198 5.10 -17.20 6.48
N ASP A 199 6.36 -17.41 6.84
CA ASP A 199 7.48 -17.52 5.89
C ASP A 199 7.48 -18.89 5.22
N ARG A 200 6.88 -18.99 4.05
CA ARG A 200 6.75 -20.24 3.30
C ARG A 200 8.01 -20.62 2.50
N SER A 201 9.08 -19.83 2.60
CA SER A 201 10.40 -20.22 2.08
C SER A 201 11.18 -21.13 3.03
N ARG A 202 10.73 -21.23 4.30
CA ARG A 202 11.35 -22.02 5.36
C ARG A 202 10.66 -23.40 5.49
N PRO A 203 11.30 -24.39 6.16
CA PRO A 203 10.63 -25.63 6.52
C PRO A 203 9.45 -25.43 7.46
N LYS A 204 8.45 -26.30 7.38
CA LYS A 204 7.35 -26.36 8.35
C LYS A 204 7.81 -26.83 9.74
N PRO A 205 7.18 -26.36 10.83
CA PRO A 205 6.13 -25.32 10.86
C PRO A 205 6.71 -23.97 10.44
N TRP A 206 6.04 -23.30 9.49
CA TRP A 206 6.51 -22.02 8.97
C TRP A 206 6.60 -20.96 10.05
N PRO A 207 7.78 -20.35 10.26
CA PRO A 207 7.92 -19.23 11.19
C PRO A 207 7.19 -17.99 10.68
N ARG A 208 7.01 -16.99 11.53
CA ARG A 208 6.60 -15.65 11.08
C ARG A 208 7.75 -14.98 10.35
N GLN A 209 7.40 -14.09 9.42
CA GLN A 209 8.40 -13.32 8.69
C GLN A 209 8.95 -12.18 9.58
N ASP A 210 10.19 -11.79 9.33
CA ASP A 210 10.79 -10.59 9.92
C ASP A 210 10.56 -9.39 8.96
N PRO A 211 9.84 -8.33 9.39
CA PRO A 211 9.61 -7.14 8.56
C PRO A 211 10.91 -6.45 8.11
N TRP A 212 11.95 -6.48 8.94
CA TRP A 212 13.22 -5.86 8.59
C TRP A 212 13.99 -6.68 7.54
N GLU A 213 14.03 -8.01 7.68
CA GLU A 213 14.63 -8.89 6.68
C GLU A 213 13.90 -8.71 5.33
N PHE A 214 12.56 -8.69 5.34
CA PHE A 214 11.76 -8.46 4.14
C PHE A 214 12.09 -7.11 3.49
N TRP A 215 12.11 -6.02 4.29
CA TRP A 215 12.44 -4.69 3.83
C TRP A 215 13.81 -4.62 3.15
N VAL A 216 14.85 -5.12 3.82
CA VAL A 216 16.23 -5.06 3.31
C VAL A 216 16.38 -5.70 1.93
N HIS A 217 15.64 -6.79 1.68
CA HIS A 217 15.69 -7.49 0.40
C HIS A 217 14.86 -6.81 -0.71
N LEU A 218 13.78 -6.10 -0.35
CA LEU A 218 12.86 -5.51 -1.34
C LEU A 218 13.04 -4.01 -1.56
N ARG A 219 13.70 -3.30 -0.67
CA ARG A 219 13.75 -1.82 -0.62
C ARG A 219 14.14 -1.13 -1.94
N ASP A 220 14.96 -1.78 -2.78
CA ASP A 220 15.37 -1.23 -4.08
C ASP A 220 14.25 -1.30 -5.15
N HIS A 221 13.19 -2.06 -4.90
CA HIS A 221 12.00 -2.18 -5.74
C HIS A 221 10.80 -1.42 -5.20
N VAL A 222 10.91 -0.88 -3.96
CA VAL A 222 9.80 -0.22 -3.28
C VAL A 222 9.64 1.21 -3.77
N VAL A 223 8.44 1.53 -4.25
CA VAL A 223 8.06 2.87 -4.72
C VAL A 223 6.92 3.49 -3.91
N HIS A 224 6.35 2.74 -2.96
CA HIS A 224 5.28 3.16 -2.09
C HIS A 224 5.34 2.41 -0.77
N LEU A 225 5.00 3.07 0.34
CA LEU A 225 5.02 2.48 1.69
C LEU A 225 3.62 2.52 2.30
N HIS A 226 3.14 1.36 2.74
CA HIS A 226 2.02 1.27 3.68
C HIS A 226 2.56 1.20 5.10
N ILE A 227 2.15 2.15 5.92
CA ILE A 227 2.55 2.23 7.32
C ILE A 227 1.43 1.69 8.19
N LYS A 228 1.65 0.49 8.63
CA LYS A 228 0.83 -0.26 9.57
C LYS A 228 1.75 -0.85 10.62
N ASP A 229 1.32 -0.95 11.87
CA ASP A 229 2.11 -1.59 12.89
C ASP A 229 1.27 -2.56 13.71
N ALA A 230 1.89 -3.64 14.15
CA ALA A 230 1.19 -4.70 14.86
C ALA A 230 2.17 -5.51 15.73
N THR A 231 1.60 -6.24 16.69
CA THR A 231 2.31 -7.23 17.50
C THR A 231 1.63 -8.58 17.33
N TRP A 232 2.40 -9.63 17.05
CA TRP A 232 1.85 -10.98 16.94
C TRP A 232 1.33 -11.47 18.28
N ASN A 233 0.07 -11.93 18.30
CA ASN A 233 -0.57 -12.50 19.47
C ASN A 233 -0.77 -14.02 19.27
N PRO A 234 0.12 -14.86 19.82
CA PRO A 234 0.03 -16.31 19.61
C PRO A 234 -1.23 -16.94 20.24
N ALA A 235 -1.79 -16.32 21.28
CA ALA A 235 -3.00 -16.85 21.93
C ALA A 235 -4.24 -16.72 21.04
N ARG A 236 -4.28 -15.73 20.17
CA ARG A 236 -5.36 -15.53 19.18
C ARG A 236 -5.00 -16.07 17.80
N ASN A 237 -3.73 -16.45 17.58
CA ASN A 237 -3.18 -16.76 16.25
C ASN A 237 -3.47 -15.63 15.24
N ASP A 238 -3.33 -14.38 15.68
CA ASP A 238 -3.60 -13.16 14.93
C ASP A 238 -2.72 -12.01 15.43
N ALA A 239 -2.79 -10.85 14.78
CA ALA A 239 -2.04 -9.66 15.18
C ALA A 239 -2.91 -8.68 15.99
N ASP A 240 -2.29 -8.03 16.98
CA ASP A 240 -2.81 -6.85 17.67
C ASP A 240 -2.25 -5.60 16.99
N TYR A 241 -3.11 -4.75 16.40
CA TYR A 241 -2.66 -3.55 15.71
C TYR A 241 -2.26 -2.44 16.68
N ASN A 242 -1.18 -1.74 16.37
CA ASN A 242 -0.52 -0.76 17.23
C ASN A 242 -0.37 0.60 16.51
N TRP A 243 -0.10 1.64 17.29
CA TRP A 243 0.34 2.92 16.73
C TRP A 243 1.70 2.75 16.01
N PRO A 244 2.00 3.62 15.00
CA PRO A 244 3.23 3.47 14.22
C PRO A 244 4.47 3.55 15.11
N GLY A 245 5.30 2.53 15.05
CA GLY A 245 6.54 2.39 15.84
C GLY A 245 6.37 1.81 17.25
N GLU A 246 5.16 1.37 17.64
CA GLU A 246 4.87 0.74 18.93
C GLU A 246 4.72 -0.79 18.84
N GLY A 247 4.73 -1.35 17.63
CA GLY A 247 4.63 -2.78 17.37
C GLY A 247 5.93 -3.42 16.88
N GLN A 248 5.78 -4.54 16.20
CA GLN A 248 6.89 -5.36 15.66
C GLN A 248 7.20 -5.05 14.19
N GLY A 249 6.44 -4.13 13.53
CA GLY A 249 6.58 -3.79 12.10
C GLY A 249 7.86 -3.05 11.73
N ARG A 250 8.75 -2.77 12.69
CA ARG A 250 10.04 -2.11 12.48
C ARG A 250 9.90 -0.74 11.77
N VAL A 251 8.75 -0.08 11.94
CA VAL A 251 8.37 1.15 11.22
C VAL A 251 9.47 2.22 11.30
N ARG A 252 10.04 2.46 12.50
CA ARG A 252 11.11 3.46 12.66
C ARG A 252 12.38 3.10 11.90
N ASP A 253 12.74 1.82 11.85
CA ASP A 253 13.95 1.37 11.17
C ASP A 253 13.78 1.41 9.66
N VAL A 254 12.62 0.96 9.16
CA VAL A 254 12.24 1.04 7.74
C VAL A 254 12.25 2.50 7.28
N LEU A 255 11.60 3.41 8.02
CA LEU A 255 11.58 4.84 7.65
C LEU A 255 12.97 5.48 7.70
N ARG A 256 13.79 5.13 8.71
CA ARG A 256 15.17 5.65 8.80
C ARG A 256 16.01 5.22 7.61
N ASP A 257 15.96 3.95 7.22
CA ASP A 257 16.70 3.42 6.07
C ASP A 257 16.16 4.01 4.76
N ALA A 258 14.84 4.07 4.58
CA ALA A 258 14.21 4.66 3.41
C ALA A 258 14.66 6.12 3.21
N LEU A 259 14.58 6.93 4.25
CA LEU A 259 15.01 8.33 4.22
C LEU A 259 16.52 8.46 3.93
N ALA A 260 17.36 7.63 4.56
CA ALA A 260 18.80 7.64 4.34
C ALA A 260 19.16 7.29 2.89
N ARG A 261 18.32 6.52 2.22
CA ARG A 261 18.46 6.13 0.80
C ARG A 261 17.80 7.11 -0.17
N GLY A 262 17.25 8.23 0.33
CA GLY A 262 16.62 9.25 -0.51
C GLY A 262 15.19 8.93 -0.95
N TYR A 263 14.45 8.10 -0.19
CA TYR A 263 13.04 7.86 -0.47
C TYR A 263 12.25 9.17 -0.42
N ASP A 264 11.58 9.50 -1.51
CA ASP A 264 10.84 10.74 -1.73
C ASP A 264 9.38 10.55 -2.16
N ALA A 265 8.90 9.30 -2.09
CA ALA A 265 7.53 8.93 -2.44
C ALA A 265 6.59 9.06 -1.24
N ALA A 266 5.39 8.46 -1.32
CA ALA A 266 4.37 8.62 -0.28
C ALA A 266 4.50 7.60 0.85
N LEU A 267 4.14 8.05 2.05
CA LEU A 267 3.81 7.22 3.21
C LEU A 267 2.29 7.17 3.35
N SER A 268 1.71 6.00 3.16
CA SER A 268 0.26 5.76 3.24
C SER A 268 -0.08 5.05 4.53
N ILE A 269 -0.91 5.63 5.38
CA ILE A 269 -1.32 4.95 6.62
C ILE A 269 -2.42 3.91 6.35
N GLU A 270 -2.32 2.78 7.07
CA GLU A 270 -3.31 1.70 7.10
C GLU A 270 -3.49 1.20 8.55
N PRO A 271 -4.20 1.93 9.42
CA PRO A 271 -4.21 1.68 10.87
C PRO A 271 -4.70 0.32 11.33
N HIS A 272 -5.80 -0.21 10.81
CA HIS A 272 -6.48 -1.46 11.20
C HIS A 272 -6.87 -1.56 12.70
N MET A 273 -6.70 -0.50 13.50
CA MET A 273 -6.88 -0.56 14.95
C MET A 273 -8.35 -0.57 15.39
N VAL A 274 -9.23 0.00 14.60
CA VAL A 274 -10.68 0.09 14.89
C VAL A 274 -11.47 -0.91 14.05
N THR A 275 -11.06 -1.13 12.80
CA THR A 275 -11.68 -2.09 11.89
C THR A 275 -10.61 -2.95 11.25
N VAL A 276 -10.75 -4.26 11.39
CA VAL A 276 -9.87 -5.24 10.74
C VAL A 276 -10.58 -5.73 9.48
N PHE A 277 -10.14 -5.28 8.31
CA PHE A 277 -10.83 -5.51 7.04
C PHE A 277 -10.83 -6.96 6.55
N HIS A 278 -9.96 -7.80 7.07
CA HIS A 278 -9.93 -9.23 6.77
C HIS A 278 -10.71 -10.09 7.79
N ASP A 279 -11.24 -9.49 8.87
CA ASP A 279 -12.10 -10.16 9.84
C ASP A 279 -13.57 -9.98 9.47
N ALA A 280 -14.17 -11.03 8.91
CA ALA A 280 -15.60 -11.03 8.55
C ALA A 280 -16.55 -10.91 9.77
N GLN A 281 -16.05 -11.06 10.99
CA GLN A 281 -16.81 -10.95 12.24
C GLN A 281 -16.58 -9.61 12.95
N ALA A 282 -15.70 -8.75 12.41
CA ALA A 282 -15.46 -7.41 12.97
C ALA A 282 -16.78 -6.63 13.03
N LYS A 283 -17.14 -6.14 14.22
CA LYS A 283 -18.32 -5.29 14.38
C LYS A 283 -18.11 -4.01 13.58
N ALA A 284 -19.19 -3.51 12.95
CA ALA A 284 -19.17 -2.21 12.31
C ALA A 284 -18.69 -1.15 13.33
N ALA A 285 -17.56 -0.54 13.04
CA ALA A 285 -17.02 0.50 13.89
C ALA A 285 -17.86 1.78 13.78
N ASN A 286 -17.93 2.55 14.87
CA ASN A 286 -18.49 3.88 14.84
C ASN A 286 -17.63 4.78 13.94
N ASN A 287 -18.24 5.51 13.02
CA ASN A 287 -17.55 6.42 12.10
C ASN A 287 -16.68 7.45 12.82
N ASP A 288 -17.11 7.95 13.99
CA ASP A 288 -16.32 8.90 14.78
C ASP A 288 -15.02 8.25 15.29
N ALA A 289 -15.08 6.99 15.72
CA ALA A 289 -13.90 6.25 16.17
C ALA A 289 -12.93 5.95 15.04
N LEU A 290 -13.43 5.62 13.85
CA LEU A 290 -12.60 5.44 12.64
C LEU A 290 -11.87 6.74 12.28
N MET A 291 -12.61 7.83 12.20
CA MET A 291 -12.09 9.17 11.88
C MET A 291 -11.00 9.59 12.88
N GLU A 292 -11.29 9.52 14.18
CA GLU A 292 -10.35 9.92 15.23
C GLU A 292 -9.08 9.04 15.20
N ASN A 293 -9.22 7.74 15.07
CA ASN A 293 -8.10 6.82 14.96
C ASN A 293 -7.21 7.15 13.77
N TYR A 294 -7.81 7.34 12.59
CA TYR A 294 -7.09 7.69 11.37
C TYR A 294 -6.32 9.00 11.51
N LEU A 295 -6.95 10.03 12.06
CA LEU A 295 -6.33 11.34 12.28
C LEU A 295 -5.16 11.27 13.27
N GLN A 296 -5.34 10.55 14.37
CA GLN A 296 -4.27 10.35 15.35
C GLN A 296 -3.11 9.55 14.76
N TYR A 297 -3.40 8.50 13.99
CA TYR A 297 -2.38 7.69 13.33
C TYR A 297 -1.54 8.54 12.37
N GLY A 298 -2.19 9.35 11.54
CA GLY A 298 -1.53 10.27 10.61
C GLY A 298 -0.61 11.26 11.32
N ARG A 299 -1.10 11.95 12.37
CA ARG A 299 -0.30 12.90 13.16
C ARG A 299 0.91 12.26 13.84
N ARG A 300 0.76 11.01 14.33
CA ARG A 300 1.87 10.27 14.93
C ARG A 300 2.93 9.91 13.89
N LEU A 301 2.51 9.50 12.69
CA LEU A 301 3.44 9.22 11.59
C LEU A 301 4.18 10.50 11.15
N GLU A 302 3.48 11.62 10.96
CA GLU A 302 4.12 12.90 10.62
C GLU A 302 5.18 13.31 11.64
N LYS A 303 4.83 13.22 12.94
CA LYS A 303 5.78 13.50 14.02
C LYS A 303 7.01 12.60 13.96
N MET A 304 6.81 11.29 13.77
CA MET A 304 7.91 10.32 13.65
C MET A 304 8.82 10.63 12.46
N ALA A 305 8.24 10.92 11.30
CA ALA A 305 8.99 11.25 10.10
C ALA A 305 9.80 12.56 10.28
N ALA A 306 9.23 13.56 10.93
CA ALA A 306 9.93 14.81 11.26
C ALA A 306 11.12 14.58 12.22
N GLU A 307 10.93 13.77 13.27
CA GLU A 307 12.01 13.39 14.20
C GLU A 307 13.19 12.70 13.49
N LEU A 308 12.87 11.76 12.59
CA LEU A 308 13.89 11.00 11.84
C LEU A 308 14.68 11.90 10.88
N ARG A 309 14.00 12.83 10.19
CA ARG A 309 14.65 13.84 9.33
C ARG A 309 15.53 14.79 10.11
N GLY A 310 15.09 15.29 11.27
CA GLY A 310 15.86 16.20 12.10
C GLY A 310 17.14 15.57 12.64
N ARG A 311 17.19 14.25 12.86
CA ARG A 311 18.41 13.52 13.25
C ARG A 311 19.38 13.38 12.08
N GLN A 312 18.88 13.00 10.89
CA GLN A 312 19.73 12.92 9.70
C GLN A 312 20.47 14.22 9.39
N GLN A 313 19.79 15.37 9.56
CA GLN A 313 20.40 16.67 9.32
C GLN A 313 21.53 17.01 10.28
N LYS A 314 21.45 16.52 11.53
CA LYS A 314 22.52 16.70 12.52
C LYS A 314 23.72 15.79 12.26
N ASP A 315 23.47 14.57 11.76
CA ASP A 315 24.51 13.58 11.48
C ASP A 315 25.29 13.89 10.18
N THR A 316 24.68 14.63 9.24
CA THR A 316 25.30 15.05 7.97
C THR A 316 25.88 16.47 8.00
N GLY A 317 25.67 17.22 9.06
CA GLY A 317 26.08 18.63 9.26
C GLY A 317 27.37 18.83 10.03
N THR A 318 28.20 17.78 10.14
CA THR A 318 29.57 17.87 10.69
C THR A 318 30.62 17.95 9.62
#